data_07324cdae0684c08cbb5c085176fc657
#
_entry.id   07324cdae0684c08cbb5c085176fc657
#
_cell.length_a   1.000
_cell.length_b   1.000
_cell.length_c   1.000
_cell.angle_alpha   90.00
_cell.angle_beta   90.00
_cell.angle_gamma   90.00
#
_symmetry.space_group_name_H-M   'P 1'
#
loop_
_entity.id
_entity.type
_entity.pdbx_description
1 polymer ?
#
loop_
_entity_poly.entity_id
_entity_poly.type
_entity_poly.pdbx_seq_one_letter_code
_entity_poly.pdbx_strand_id
1 'polypeptide(L)'
;MGLLDQVQIFHGEATSTIARVYVRLDRPGDHEGLVLSGSLEGPFRSDAHTLPARGSFSVCRPGESLLAEAVLPDPCLWSPDNPALYRAHLELRRGQQVLEERTIITGFRGLGVSGSDLYRHGRRCVVRAVEWTPPGDFDWTEAREAGASFLVDAPDQQLCEAASEAGGVLLVRLAGSVDQLLTAMFRLSAWPAASIFLLDQGTEFPQDVNQRFPNLLLGEIGPLEAMAVPASWAHLSVYQLPQTTVNVPSFLPAGRPVMVARPGGEQNDWRRGRRQCDDLQRELAGSGNLAGYVVLGK
;
A
#
# COMPACT_ATOMS: atom_id res chain seq x y z
N MET A 1 -22.88 5.48 -11.20
CA MET A 1 -21.43 5.30 -11.06
C MET A 1 -20.79 6.01 -12.25
N GLY A 2 -20.01 7.04 -12.01
CA GLY A 2 -19.38 7.84 -13.05
C GLY A 2 -18.25 7.09 -13.75
N LEU A 3 -17.80 7.62 -14.89
CA LEU A 3 -16.64 7.06 -15.61
C LEU A 3 -15.36 7.23 -14.79
N LEU A 4 -15.18 8.38 -14.16
CA LEU A 4 -14.03 8.68 -13.33
C LEU A 4 -14.02 7.89 -12.00
N ASP A 5 -15.12 7.22 -11.62
CA ASP A 5 -15.13 6.29 -10.49
C ASP A 5 -14.27 5.05 -10.74
N GLN A 6 -13.97 4.74 -12.00
CA GLN A 6 -13.13 3.62 -12.44
C GLN A 6 -11.70 4.03 -12.76
N VAL A 7 -11.32 5.26 -12.45
CA VAL A 7 -9.96 5.74 -12.67
C VAL A 7 -9.04 5.26 -11.55
N GLN A 8 -7.90 4.73 -11.96
CA GLN A 8 -6.78 4.40 -11.07
C GLN A 8 -5.68 5.45 -11.21
N ILE A 9 -5.17 5.92 -10.06
CA ILE A 9 -3.98 6.76 -10.00
C ILE A 9 -2.81 5.94 -9.45
N PHE A 10 -1.65 6.03 -10.10
CA PHE A 10 -0.43 5.37 -9.65
C PHE A 10 0.80 6.17 -10.11
N HIS A 11 1.94 5.89 -9.50
CA HIS A 11 3.21 6.49 -9.94
C HIS A 11 4.12 5.43 -10.56
N GLY A 12 4.90 5.86 -11.54
CA GLY A 12 6.04 5.11 -12.05
C GLY A 12 7.30 5.48 -11.27
N GLU A 13 8.25 6.10 -11.95
CA GLU A 13 9.44 6.65 -11.29
C GLU A 13 9.03 7.71 -10.28
N ALA A 14 9.51 7.57 -9.04
CA ALA A 14 9.34 8.56 -7.98
C ALA A 14 10.65 8.65 -7.18
N THR A 15 11.40 9.71 -7.43
CA THR A 15 12.66 10.06 -6.76
C THR A 15 12.51 11.37 -6.00
N SER A 16 13.57 11.85 -5.38
CA SER A 16 13.57 13.18 -4.74
C SER A 16 13.53 14.35 -5.74
N THR A 17 13.78 14.11 -7.02
CA THR A 17 13.87 15.17 -8.05
C THR A 17 12.69 15.14 -9.03
N ILE A 18 12.05 13.99 -9.22
CA ILE A 18 10.98 13.83 -10.19
C ILE A 18 10.03 12.72 -9.78
N ALA A 19 8.73 12.93 -9.97
CA ALA A 19 7.74 11.87 -9.97
C ALA A 19 6.96 11.88 -11.29
N ARG A 20 6.79 10.69 -11.88
CA ARG A 20 5.90 10.45 -13.02
C ARG A 20 4.64 9.79 -12.50
N VAL A 21 3.51 10.49 -12.62
CA VAL A 21 2.23 10.06 -12.09
C VAL A 21 1.29 9.79 -13.24
N TYR A 22 0.63 8.66 -13.18
CA TYR A 22 -0.26 8.17 -14.21
C TYR A 22 -1.68 8.06 -13.70
N VAL A 23 -2.60 8.37 -14.57
CA VAL A 23 -4.04 8.15 -14.36
C VAL A 23 -4.54 7.28 -15.48
N ARG A 24 -5.11 6.12 -15.14
CA ARG A 24 -5.58 5.10 -16.08
C ARG A 24 -7.08 4.89 -15.89
N LEU A 25 -7.80 4.94 -17.00
CA LEU A 25 -9.19 4.54 -17.07
C LEU A 25 -9.28 3.28 -17.93
N ASP A 26 -9.39 2.13 -17.25
CA ASP A 26 -9.59 0.84 -17.89
C ASP A 26 -11.08 0.60 -18.06
N ARG A 27 -11.59 0.79 -19.25
CA ARG A 27 -12.98 0.49 -19.58
C ARG A 27 -13.09 -0.17 -20.94
N PRO A 28 -13.75 -1.32 -21.04
CA PRO A 28 -14.17 -1.83 -22.36
C PRO A 28 -15.25 -0.90 -22.93
N GLY A 29 -14.98 -0.31 -24.07
CA GLY A 29 -15.94 0.52 -24.79
C GLY A 29 -15.30 1.58 -25.65
N ASP A 30 -16.15 2.40 -26.29
CA ASP A 30 -15.74 3.44 -27.20
C ASP A 30 -15.12 4.62 -26.42
N HIS A 31 -13.80 4.73 -26.50
CA HIS A 31 -13.03 5.88 -26.00
C HIS A 31 -12.86 6.97 -27.08
N GLU A 32 -13.50 6.81 -28.23
CA GLU A 32 -13.34 7.75 -29.35
C GLU A 32 -13.72 9.17 -28.93
N GLY A 33 -12.80 10.07 -29.13
CA GLY A 33 -12.97 11.48 -28.77
C GLY A 33 -12.95 11.78 -27.27
N LEU A 34 -12.73 10.80 -26.38
CA LEU A 34 -12.53 11.06 -24.95
C LEU A 34 -11.11 11.52 -24.68
N VAL A 35 -10.99 12.55 -23.86
CA VAL A 35 -9.70 13.10 -23.39
C VAL A 35 -9.74 13.15 -21.87
N LEU A 36 -8.76 12.48 -21.25
CA LEU A 36 -8.50 12.55 -19.81
C LEU A 36 -7.40 13.60 -19.58
N SER A 37 -7.72 14.63 -18.80
CA SER A 37 -6.82 15.73 -18.48
C SER A 37 -6.97 16.14 -17.02
N GLY A 38 -6.18 17.12 -16.56
CA GLY A 38 -6.30 17.62 -15.21
C GLY A 38 -5.01 18.18 -14.67
N SER A 39 -4.94 18.33 -13.34
CA SER A 39 -3.77 18.80 -12.63
C SER A 39 -3.48 17.97 -11.40
N LEU A 40 -2.21 17.90 -11.03
CA LEU A 40 -1.71 17.32 -9.80
C LEU A 40 -1.05 18.42 -8.98
N GLU A 41 -1.45 18.61 -7.74
CA GLU A 41 -0.95 19.66 -6.86
C GLU A 41 -0.62 19.11 -5.48
N GLY A 42 0.46 19.55 -4.87
CA GLY A 42 0.91 19.20 -3.52
C GLY A 42 2.43 19.40 -3.35
N PRO A 43 3.02 19.01 -2.23
CA PRO A 43 2.38 18.25 -1.14
C PRO A 43 1.46 19.09 -0.26
N PHE A 44 0.44 18.43 0.29
CA PHE A 44 -0.35 18.96 1.40
C PHE A 44 -0.05 18.14 2.66
N ARG A 45 0.10 18.84 3.76
CA ARG A 45 0.31 18.25 5.08
C ARG A 45 -0.48 19.03 6.11
N SER A 46 -1.02 18.34 7.11
CA SER A 46 -1.76 18.97 8.20
C SER A 46 -0.85 19.70 9.19
N ASP A 47 0.44 19.27 9.30
CA ASP A 47 1.41 19.71 10.29
C ASP A 47 2.51 20.64 9.72
N ALA A 48 2.50 20.95 8.43
CA ALA A 48 3.53 21.79 7.81
C ALA A 48 2.99 22.54 6.58
N HIS A 49 3.54 23.73 6.36
CA HIS A 49 3.32 24.50 5.14
C HIS A 49 4.50 24.32 4.19
N THR A 50 4.26 23.74 3.04
CA THR A 50 5.23 23.62 1.93
C THR A 50 4.69 24.35 0.71
N LEU A 51 5.58 24.84 -0.14
CA LEU A 51 5.17 25.37 -1.45
C LEU A 51 4.69 24.18 -2.31
N PRO A 52 3.46 24.20 -2.80
CA PRO A 52 2.96 23.12 -3.64
C PRO A 52 3.65 23.15 -5.01
N ALA A 53 4.12 21.99 -5.45
CA ALA A 53 4.47 21.76 -6.85
C ALA A 53 3.21 21.42 -7.64
N ARG A 54 3.23 21.71 -8.95
CA ARG A 54 2.12 21.41 -9.86
C ARG A 54 2.60 20.68 -11.08
N GLY A 55 1.82 19.68 -11.50
CA GLY A 55 1.95 18.98 -12.77
C GLY A 55 0.61 18.98 -13.51
N SER A 56 0.65 18.93 -14.83
CA SER A 56 -0.57 18.81 -15.65
C SER A 56 -0.64 17.42 -16.26
N PHE A 57 -1.80 16.77 -16.15
CA PHE A 57 -2.06 15.51 -16.82
C PHE A 57 -2.32 15.74 -18.32
N SER A 58 -1.59 15.01 -19.15
CA SER A 58 -1.79 14.94 -20.58
C SER A 58 -1.85 13.51 -21.06
N VAL A 59 -2.64 13.23 -22.09
CA VAL A 59 -2.78 11.87 -22.66
C VAL A 59 -1.45 11.42 -23.23
N CYS A 60 -0.95 10.27 -22.77
CA CYS A 60 0.34 9.70 -23.20
C CYS A 60 0.20 8.78 -24.40
N ARG A 61 -0.89 8.01 -24.49
CA ARG A 61 -1.16 7.05 -25.57
C ARG A 61 -2.64 6.89 -25.81
N PRO A 62 -3.10 6.91 -27.06
CA PRO A 62 -4.37 6.34 -27.45
C PRO A 62 -4.23 4.79 -27.44
N GLY A 63 -5.17 4.07 -26.87
CA GLY A 63 -5.15 2.62 -26.76
C GLY A 63 -6.43 2.08 -26.16
N GLU A 64 -6.43 0.82 -25.75
CA GLU A 64 -7.57 0.17 -25.07
C GLU A 64 -7.94 0.80 -23.73
N SER A 65 -7.01 1.56 -23.12
CA SER A 65 -7.23 2.37 -21.93
C SER A 65 -6.85 3.82 -22.19
N LEU A 66 -7.56 4.75 -21.56
CA LEU A 66 -7.12 6.14 -21.49
C LEU A 66 -6.05 6.27 -20.42
N LEU A 67 -4.83 6.63 -20.85
CA LEU A 67 -3.69 6.86 -19.96
C LEU A 67 -3.25 8.32 -20.07
N ALA A 68 -3.22 9.02 -18.95
CA ALA A 68 -2.65 10.36 -18.85
C ALA A 68 -1.48 10.39 -17.88
N GLU A 69 -0.46 11.18 -18.17
CA GLU A 69 0.75 11.35 -17.37
C GLU A 69 0.86 12.80 -16.88
N ALA A 70 1.28 12.96 -15.64
CA ALA A 70 1.77 14.22 -15.10
C ALA A 70 3.20 14.03 -14.58
N VAL A 71 4.07 15.00 -14.86
CA VAL A 71 5.42 15.06 -14.32
C VAL A 71 5.46 16.12 -13.23
N LEU A 72 5.91 15.73 -12.06
CA LEU A 72 6.02 16.60 -10.89
C LEU A 72 7.49 16.76 -10.51
N PRO A 73 8.04 17.99 -10.52
CA PRO A 73 9.40 18.25 -10.05
C PRO A 73 9.44 18.26 -8.51
N ASP A 74 10.60 17.87 -7.96
CA ASP A 74 10.91 17.89 -6.53
C ASP A 74 9.79 17.34 -5.61
N PRO A 75 9.28 16.11 -5.87
CA PRO A 75 8.18 15.57 -5.09
C PRO A 75 8.61 15.22 -3.67
N CYS A 76 7.71 15.40 -2.71
CA CYS A 76 7.84 14.84 -1.39
C CYS A 76 7.27 13.41 -1.38
N LEU A 77 8.11 12.42 -1.12
CA LEU A 77 7.65 11.04 -0.99
C LEU A 77 6.97 10.84 0.36
N TRP A 78 5.85 10.13 0.34
CA TRP A 78 5.10 9.82 1.55
C TRP A 78 5.84 8.83 2.45
N SER A 79 5.92 9.16 3.73
CA SER A 79 6.38 8.25 4.79
C SER A 79 5.65 8.57 6.10
N PRO A 80 5.76 7.72 7.12
CA PRO A 80 5.22 8.04 8.45
C PRO A 80 5.71 9.39 9.00
N ASP A 81 6.98 9.70 8.78
CA ASP A 81 7.60 10.95 9.25
C ASP A 81 7.33 12.15 8.32
N ASN A 82 6.86 11.87 7.12
CA ASN A 82 6.53 12.88 6.10
C ASN A 82 5.26 12.47 5.33
N PRO A 83 4.06 12.62 5.93
CA PRO A 83 2.79 12.20 5.33
C PRO A 83 2.32 13.16 4.23
N ALA A 84 3.15 13.33 3.21
CA ALA A 84 2.93 14.23 2.09
C ALA A 84 1.89 13.67 1.12
N LEU A 85 0.77 14.37 0.97
CA LEU A 85 -0.33 14.01 0.07
C LEU A 85 -0.45 14.99 -1.10
N TYR A 86 -1.04 14.52 -2.18
CA TYR A 86 -1.26 15.26 -3.41
C TYR A 86 -2.72 15.17 -3.82
N ARG A 87 -3.21 16.23 -4.45
CA ARG A 87 -4.57 16.32 -4.99
C ARG A 87 -4.50 16.28 -6.51
N ALA A 88 -5.11 15.26 -7.10
CA ALA A 88 -5.29 15.14 -8.54
C ALA A 88 -6.72 15.60 -8.89
N HIS A 89 -6.83 16.71 -9.61
CA HIS A 89 -8.08 17.17 -10.22
C HIS A 89 -8.13 16.63 -11.64
N LEU A 90 -9.09 15.78 -11.92
CA LEU A 90 -9.23 15.08 -13.18
C LEU A 90 -10.49 15.58 -13.89
N GLU A 91 -10.38 15.74 -15.21
CA GLU A 91 -11.47 16.09 -16.11
C GLU A 91 -11.52 15.08 -17.26
N LEU A 92 -12.70 14.51 -17.50
CA LEU A 92 -13.01 13.72 -18.68
C LEU A 92 -13.81 14.56 -19.65
N ARG A 93 -13.29 14.73 -20.87
CA ARG A 93 -13.90 15.59 -21.89
C ARG A 93 -14.18 14.80 -23.17
N ARG A 94 -15.19 15.26 -23.92
CA ARG A 94 -15.42 14.88 -25.31
C ARG A 94 -15.52 16.18 -26.14
N GLY A 95 -14.50 16.43 -26.96
CA GLY A 95 -14.33 17.72 -27.63
C GLY A 95 -14.20 18.85 -26.62
N GLN A 96 -15.11 19.85 -26.69
CA GLN A 96 -15.13 20.98 -25.75
C GLN A 96 -16.00 20.72 -24.50
N GLN A 97 -16.75 19.63 -24.47
CA GLN A 97 -17.67 19.34 -23.37
C GLN A 97 -16.96 18.58 -22.25
N VAL A 98 -17.03 19.12 -21.03
CA VAL A 98 -16.67 18.39 -19.81
C VAL A 98 -17.80 17.43 -19.48
N LEU A 99 -17.49 16.14 -19.42
CA LEU A 99 -18.45 15.08 -19.10
C LEU A 99 -18.48 14.79 -17.61
N GLU A 100 -17.30 14.80 -16.97
CA GLU A 100 -17.16 14.48 -15.57
C GLU A 100 -15.89 15.11 -15.00
N GLU A 101 -15.93 15.48 -13.72
CA GLU A 101 -14.80 15.96 -12.94
C GLU A 101 -14.66 15.12 -11.66
N ARG A 102 -13.43 14.86 -11.23
CA ARG A 102 -13.15 14.16 -9.99
C ARG A 102 -11.87 14.63 -9.34
N THR A 103 -11.89 14.73 -8.02
CA THR A 103 -10.68 14.93 -7.22
C THR A 103 -10.29 13.65 -6.51
N ILE A 104 -9.03 13.24 -6.62
CA ILE A 104 -8.44 12.08 -5.96
C ILE A 104 -7.28 12.55 -5.09
N ILE A 105 -7.25 12.10 -3.83
CA ILE A 105 -6.10 12.26 -2.94
C ILE A 105 -5.20 11.05 -3.09
N THR A 106 -3.90 11.28 -3.19
CA THR A 106 -2.89 10.22 -3.33
C THR A 106 -1.58 10.61 -2.67
N GLY A 107 -0.63 9.69 -2.60
CA GLY A 107 0.74 9.94 -2.14
C GLY A 107 1.74 8.99 -2.80
N PHE A 108 2.99 9.42 -2.91
CA PHE A 108 4.04 8.66 -3.58
C PHE A 108 4.75 7.77 -2.58
N ARG A 109 4.47 6.48 -2.61
CA ARG A 109 5.10 5.50 -1.72
C ARG A 109 6.53 5.23 -2.16
N GLY A 110 7.44 5.29 -1.20
CA GLY A 110 8.82 4.85 -1.42
C GLY A 110 9.09 3.45 -0.86
N LEU A 111 8.07 2.60 -0.74
CA LEU A 111 8.19 1.24 -0.21
C LEU A 111 8.40 0.25 -1.37
N GLY A 112 9.42 -0.59 -1.25
CA GLY A 112 9.76 -1.59 -2.27
C GLY A 112 10.46 -2.80 -1.68
N VAL A 113 10.75 -3.77 -2.54
CA VAL A 113 11.42 -5.03 -2.23
C VAL A 113 12.74 -5.11 -2.99
N SER A 114 13.80 -5.57 -2.33
CA SER A 114 15.05 -5.96 -2.96
C SER A 114 15.63 -7.19 -2.26
N GLY A 115 15.70 -8.31 -2.99
CA GLY A 115 16.07 -9.59 -2.40
C GLY A 115 15.14 -9.98 -1.24
N SER A 116 15.70 -10.27 -0.09
CA SER A 116 14.97 -10.66 1.12
C SER A 116 14.55 -9.50 2.02
N ASP A 117 14.76 -8.26 1.59
CA ASP A 117 14.53 -7.09 2.43
C ASP A 117 13.45 -6.16 1.88
N LEU A 118 12.77 -5.47 2.81
CA LEU A 118 11.92 -4.32 2.53
C LEU A 118 12.74 -3.04 2.62
N TYR A 119 12.49 -2.13 1.69
CA TYR A 119 13.12 -0.81 1.65
C TYR A 119 12.08 0.29 1.64
N ARG A 120 12.32 1.33 2.43
CA ARG A 120 11.57 2.58 2.37
C ARG A 120 12.54 3.71 2.04
N HIS A 121 12.31 4.39 0.92
CA HIS A 121 13.20 5.46 0.41
C HIS A 121 14.67 5.02 0.36
N GLY A 122 14.93 3.82 -0.15
CA GLY A 122 16.28 3.25 -0.26
C GLY A 122 16.92 2.78 1.04
N ARG A 123 16.23 2.88 2.18
CA ARG A 123 16.70 2.37 3.48
C ARG A 123 15.97 1.11 3.84
N ARG A 124 16.71 0.10 4.28
CA ARG A 124 16.11 -1.13 4.81
C ARG A 124 15.15 -0.81 5.96
N CYS A 125 13.97 -1.37 5.93
CA CYS A 125 13.00 -1.24 6.99
C CYS A 125 12.49 -2.59 7.46
N VAL A 126 12.11 -2.66 8.73
CA VAL A 126 11.52 -3.84 9.38
C VAL A 126 10.14 -3.47 9.87
N VAL A 127 9.12 -4.15 9.39
CA VAL A 127 7.73 -3.90 9.77
C VAL A 127 7.44 -4.50 11.15
N ARG A 128 6.73 -3.77 12.00
CA ARG A 128 6.24 -4.24 13.29
C ARG A 128 4.76 -3.96 13.36
N ALA A 129 3.97 -4.97 13.02
CA ALA A 129 2.53 -4.82 12.88
C ALA A 129 1.76 -5.52 14.00
N VAL A 130 0.69 -4.89 14.40
CA VAL A 130 -0.27 -5.42 15.38
C VAL A 130 -1.61 -5.55 14.68
N GLU A 131 -2.24 -6.73 14.78
CA GLU A 131 -3.61 -6.91 14.32
C GLU A 131 -4.56 -6.16 15.26
N TRP A 132 -4.93 -4.98 14.81
CA TRP A 132 -5.78 -4.07 15.56
C TRP A 132 -6.35 -2.99 14.63
N THR A 133 -7.62 -2.70 14.80
CA THR A 133 -8.30 -1.67 14.00
C THR A 133 -8.36 -0.36 14.79
N PRO A 134 -7.64 0.69 14.35
CA PRO A 134 -7.69 2.00 14.99
C PRO A 134 -9.13 2.58 14.97
N PRO A 135 -9.63 3.12 16.08
CA PRO A 135 -10.89 3.86 16.10
C PRO A 135 -10.77 5.18 15.33
N GLY A 136 -11.90 5.80 14.97
CA GLY A 136 -11.93 7.00 14.15
C GLY A 136 -11.22 8.23 14.77
N ASP A 137 -11.14 8.29 16.09
CA ASP A 137 -10.48 9.35 16.87
C ASP A 137 -9.06 8.98 17.34
N PHE A 138 -8.44 8.00 16.68
CA PHE A 138 -7.14 7.47 17.07
C PHE A 138 -6.02 8.51 16.90
N ASP A 139 -5.20 8.67 17.95
CA ASP A 139 -3.97 9.47 17.88
C ASP A 139 -2.83 8.67 17.23
N TRP A 140 -2.61 8.95 15.97
CA TRP A 140 -1.55 8.32 15.17
C TRP A 140 -0.13 8.73 15.58
N THR A 141 0.02 9.84 16.34
CA THR A 141 1.34 10.38 16.70
C THR A 141 2.13 9.38 17.53
N GLU A 142 1.49 8.85 18.59
CA GLU A 142 2.15 7.87 19.45
C GLU A 142 2.48 6.56 18.71
N ALA A 143 1.59 6.09 17.84
CA ALA A 143 1.84 4.88 17.04
C ALA A 143 3.03 5.08 16.08
N ARG A 144 3.11 6.25 15.45
CA ARG A 144 4.22 6.63 14.57
C ARG A 144 5.53 6.69 15.32
N GLU A 145 5.59 7.34 16.48
CA GLU A 145 6.76 7.44 17.35
C GLU A 145 7.24 6.07 17.85
N ALA A 146 6.29 5.17 18.15
CA ALA A 146 6.58 3.79 18.50
C ALA A 146 7.01 2.93 17.30
N GLY A 147 6.93 3.44 16.07
CA GLY A 147 7.16 2.68 14.84
C GLY A 147 6.17 1.51 14.68
N ALA A 148 4.93 1.69 15.13
CA ALA A 148 3.88 0.69 15.01
C ALA A 148 3.23 0.75 13.63
N SER A 149 2.92 -0.42 13.09
CA SER A 149 2.05 -0.62 11.93
C SER A 149 0.83 -1.42 12.37
N PHE A 150 -0.27 -1.33 11.63
CA PHE A 150 -1.48 -2.07 11.97
C PHE A 150 -1.86 -3.03 10.86
N LEU A 151 -2.13 -4.28 11.23
CA LEU A 151 -2.79 -5.24 10.36
C LEU A 151 -4.28 -5.10 10.54
N VAL A 152 -4.98 -4.72 9.46
CA VAL A 152 -6.42 -4.42 9.48
C VAL A 152 -7.13 -5.23 8.40
N ASP A 153 -8.25 -5.84 8.78
CA ASP A 153 -9.09 -6.58 7.86
C ASP A 153 -9.99 -5.63 7.07
N ALA A 154 -9.88 -5.69 5.74
CA ALA A 154 -10.72 -4.97 4.79
C ALA A 154 -11.09 -3.54 5.26
N PRO A 155 -10.10 -2.66 5.54
CA PRO A 155 -10.36 -1.32 6.05
C PRO A 155 -11.28 -0.54 5.10
N ASP A 156 -12.06 0.36 5.67
CA ASP A 156 -12.80 1.32 4.87
C ASP A 156 -11.88 2.44 4.33
N GLN A 157 -12.44 3.27 3.46
CA GLN A 157 -11.72 4.38 2.88
C GLN A 157 -11.36 5.43 3.94
N GLN A 158 -12.23 5.68 4.91
CA GLN A 158 -12.05 6.70 5.93
C GLN A 158 -10.84 6.38 6.84
N LEU A 159 -10.66 5.12 7.22
CA LEU A 159 -9.48 4.70 7.98
C LEU A 159 -8.20 4.85 7.18
N CYS A 160 -8.22 4.49 5.89
CA CYS A 160 -7.05 4.66 5.01
C CYS A 160 -6.69 6.13 4.79
N GLU A 161 -7.67 7.01 4.68
CA GLU A 161 -7.53 8.45 4.58
C GLU A 161 -6.88 9.01 5.85
N ALA A 162 -7.48 8.78 7.01
CA ALA A 162 -6.96 9.24 8.30
C ALA A 162 -5.53 8.74 8.56
N ALA A 163 -5.25 7.48 8.28
CA ALA A 163 -3.91 6.92 8.38
C ALA A 163 -2.92 7.60 7.42
N SER A 164 -3.36 7.89 6.18
CA SER A 164 -2.49 8.52 5.17
C SER A 164 -2.16 9.97 5.53
N GLU A 165 -3.10 10.72 6.08
CA GLU A 165 -2.91 12.10 6.53
C GLU A 165 -2.01 12.19 7.75
N ALA A 166 -2.11 11.22 8.65
CA ALA A 166 -1.37 11.22 9.92
C ALA A 166 -0.04 10.43 9.90
N GLY A 167 0.30 9.78 8.78
CA GLY A 167 1.52 8.96 8.67
C GLY A 167 1.38 7.56 9.27
N GLY A 168 0.17 7.05 9.43
CA GLY A 168 -0.08 5.68 9.86
C GLY A 168 0.30 4.66 8.78
N VAL A 169 0.75 3.47 9.18
CA VAL A 169 1.10 2.38 8.26
C VAL A 169 0.14 1.22 8.44
N LEU A 170 -0.55 0.86 7.35
CA LEU A 170 -1.51 -0.23 7.32
C LEU A 170 -0.99 -1.40 6.48
N LEU A 171 -1.06 -2.59 7.05
CA LEU A 171 -1.07 -3.85 6.34
C LEU A 171 -2.54 -4.22 6.18
N VAL A 172 -2.98 -4.39 4.96
CA VAL A 172 -4.39 -4.64 4.65
C VAL A 172 -4.58 -6.12 4.37
N ARG A 173 -5.31 -6.82 5.23
CA ARG A 173 -5.68 -8.20 4.94
C ARG A 173 -7.02 -8.22 4.21
N LEU A 174 -7.06 -8.91 3.08
CA LEU A 174 -8.26 -9.07 2.27
C LEU A 174 -8.58 -10.54 2.09
N ALA A 175 -9.87 -10.87 2.18
CA ALA A 175 -10.41 -12.20 1.92
C ALA A 175 -11.62 -12.09 0.99
N GLY A 176 -11.89 -13.12 0.21
CA GLY A 176 -13.03 -13.18 -0.69
C GLY A 176 -12.69 -13.72 -2.08
N SER A 177 -13.60 -13.57 -3.02
CA SER A 177 -13.36 -13.93 -4.42
C SER A 177 -12.36 -12.98 -5.07
N VAL A 178 -11.70 -13.43 -6.15
CA VAL A 178 -10.71 -12.61 -6.89
C VAL A 178 -11.29 -11.26 -7.30
N ASP A 179 -12.52 -11.20 -7.78
CA ASP A 179 -13.17 -9.95 -8.18
C ASP A 179 -13.37 -8.99 -6.99
N GLN A 180 -13.74 -9.54 -5.83
CA GLN A 180 -13.85 -8.75 -4.59
C GLN A 180 -12.49 -8.21 -4.15
N LEU A 181 -11.44 -9.03 -4.22
CA LEU A 181 -10.07 -8.64 -3.90
C LEU A 181 -9.58 -7.53 -4.83
N LEU A 182 -9.72 -7.69 -6.14
CA LEU A 182 -9.33 -6.68 -7.13
C LEU A 182 -10.11 -5.36 -6.94
N THR A 183 -11.40 -5.43 -6.63
CA THR A 183 -12.24 -4.26 -6.36
C THR A 183 -11.77 -3.53 -5.09
N ALA A 184 -11.46 -4.26 -4.01
CA ALA A 184 -10.96 -3.69 -2.77
C ALA A 184 -9.58 -3.05 -2.97
N MET A 185 -8.66 -3.74 -3.64
CA MET A 185 -7.33 -3.22 -3.96
C MET A 185 -7.43 -1.95 -4.81
N PHE A 186 -8.30 -1.92 -5.82
CA PHE A 186 -8.53 -0.74 -6.64
C PHE A 186 -8.97 0.45 -5.79
N ARG A 187 -9.97 0.25 -4.92
CA ARG A 187 -10.51 1.30 -4.05
C ARG A 187 -9.47 1.88 -3.08
N LEU A 188 -8.59 1.01 -2.56
CA LEU A 188 -7.62 1.39 -1.52
C LEU A 188 -6.26 1.80 -2.09
N SER A 189 -5.98 1.55 -3.37
CA SER A 189 -4.66 1.76 -3.98
C SER A 189 -4.18 3.22 -3.99
N ALA A 190 -5.09 4.19 -3.96
CA ALA A 190 -4.74 5.61 -3.93
C ALA A 190 -4.14 6.05 -2.58
N TRP A 191 -4.46 5.35 -1.48
CA TRP A 191 -4.07 5.73 -0.13
C TRP A 191 -2.68 5.21 0.24
N PRO A 192 -1.67 6.08 0.46
CA PRO A 192 -0.30 5.62 0.67
C PRO A 192 -0.08 4.86 1.99
N ALA A 193 -0.93 5.05 3.01
CA ALA A 193 -0.89 4.26 4.22
C ALA A 193 -1.14 2.76 3.97
N ALA A 194 -2.04 2.42 3.04
CA ALA A 194 -2.38 1.05 2.65
C ALA A 194 -1.40 0.55 1.57
N SER A 195 -0.18 0.20 1.95
CA SER A 195 0.90 -0.12 1.00
C SER A 195 1.26 -1.60 0.89
N ILE A 196 0.87 -2.43 1.87
CA ILE A 196 1.06 -3.88 1.87
C ILE A 196 -0.31 -4.55 1.97
N PHE A 197 -0.62 -5.41 1.00
CA PHE A 197 -1.86 -6.16 0.97
C PHE A 197 -1.56 -7.64 1.19
N LEU A 198 -2.16 -8.22 2.22
CA LEU A 198 -1.99 -9.60 2.60
C LEU A 198 -3.23 -10.40 2.20
N LEU A 199 -2.99 -11.52 1.56
CA LEU A 199 -4.00 -12.43 1.01
C LEU A 199 -3.71 -13.83 1.50
N ASP A 200 -4.75 -14.62 1.68
CA ASP A 200 -4.58 -15.99 2.15
C ASP A 200 -3.74 -16.79 1.16
N GLN A 201 -2.91 -17.65 1.71
CA GLN A 201 -2.10 -18.59 0.95
C GLN A 201 -2.98 -19.44 0.02
N GLY A 202 -2.51 -19.64 -1.21
CA GLY A 202 -3.26 -20.35 -2.24
C GLY A 202 -4.26 -19.49 -3.02
N THR A 203 -4.31 -18.18 -2.77
CA THR A 203 -5.09 -17.26 -3.62
C THR A 203 -4.51 -17.23 -5.02
N GLU A 204 -5.33 -17.48 -6.02
CA GLU A 204 -4.94 -17.42 -7.44
C GLU A 204 -5.33 -16.07 -8.03
N PHE A 205 -4.34 -15.35 -8.56
CA PHE A 205 -4.55 -14.09 -9.25
C PHE A 205 -4.22 -14.19 -10.75
N PRO A 206 -4.80 -13.31 -11.58
CA PRO A 206 -4.32 -13.08 -12.93
C PRO A 206 -2.82 -12.74 -12.95
N GLN A 207 -2.10 -13.20 -13.97
CA GLN A 207 -0.64 -13.00 -14.08
C GLN A 207 -0.24 -11.53 -14.13
N ASP A 208 -1.14 -10.65 -14.54
CA ASP A 208 -0.92 -9.20 -14.69
C ASP A 208 -1.26 -8.38 -13.44
N VAL A 209 -1.61 -9.02 -12.30
CA VAL A 209 -2.05 -8.30 -11.09
C VAL A 209 -1.03 -7.27 -10.62
N ASN A 210 0.26 -7.58 -10.67
CA ASN A 210 1.32 -6.65 -10.30
C ASN A 210 1.44 -5.45 -11.26
N GLN A 211 1.09 -5.64 -12.53
CA GLN A 211 1.03 -4.56 -13.52
C GLN A 211 -0.23 -3.70 -13.35
N ARG A 212 -1.32 -4.32 -12.87
CA ARG A 212 -2.54 -3.59 -12.52
C ARG A 212 -2.35 -2.69 -11.31
N PHE A 213 -1.55 -3.12 -10.33
CA PHE A 213 -1.33 -2.41 -9.05
C PHE A 213 0.16 -2.18 -8.77
N PRO A 214 0.86 -1.37 -9.59
CA PRO A 214 2.32 -1.27 -9.55
C PRO A 214 2.87 -0.66 -8.25
N ASN A 215 2.02 0.04 -7.48
CA ASN A 215 2.45 0.66 -6.21
C ASN A 215 2.03 -0.13 -4.96
N LEU A 216 1.45 -1.31 -5.12
CA LEU A 216 1.11 -2.16 -4.00
C LEU A 216 2.14 -3.28 -3.83
N LEU A 217 2.50 -3.56 -2.59
CA LEU A 217 3.20 -4.79 -2.25
C LEU A 217 2.16 -5.84 -1.87
N LEU A 218 2.12 -6.91 -2.66
CA LEU A 218 1.24 -8.05 -2.40
C LEU A 218 2.00 -9.12 -1.63
N GLY A 219 1.39 -9.66 -0.59
CA GLY A 219 1.96 -10.72 0.22
C GLY A 219 0.97 -11.85 0.46
N GLU A 220 1.50 -13.04 0.63
CA GLU A 220 0.74 -14.19 1.12
C GLU A 220 0.85 -14.28 2.63
N ILE A 221 -0.25 -14.64 3.30
CA ILE A 221 -0.28 -14.98 4.71
C ILE A 221 -0.83 -16.39 4.90
N GLY A 222 -0.16 -17.20 5.69
CA GLY A 222 -0.60 -18.57 5.95
C GLY A 222 0.24 -19.28 7.02
N PRO A 223 -0.19 -20.49 7.44
CA PRO A 223 0.50 -21.26 8.45
C PRO A 223 1.89 -21.69 7.97
N LEU A 224 2.84 -21.73 8.90
CA LEU A 224 4.23 -22.13 8.62
C LEU A 224 4.33 -23.55 8.04
N GLU A 225 3.48 -24.45 8.52
CA GLU A 225 3.45 -25.85 8.09
C GLU A 225 3.00 -26.03 6.63
N ALA A 226 2.26 -25.07 6.11
CA ALA A 226 1.78 -25.09 4.73
C ALA A 226 2.75 -24.43 3.75
N MET A 227 4.06 -24.42 4.04
CA MET A 227 5.09 -23.81 3.22
C MET A 227 5.11 -24.36 1.79
N ALA A 228 4.11 -23.99 1.02
CA ALA A 228 4.08 -24.17 -0.43
C ALA A 228 5.06 -23.21 -1.11
N VAL A 229 5.40 -23.50 -2.36
CA VAL A 229 6.11 -22.52 -3.20
C VAL A 229 5.24 -21.25 -3.25
N PRO A 230 5.79 -20.10 -2.82
CA PRO A 230 5.02 -18.88 -2.82
C PRO A 230 4.50 -18.51 -4.22
N ALA A 231 3.28 -17.95 -4.30
CA ALA A 231 2.68 -17.56 -5.56
C ALA A 231 3.56 -16.55 -6.31
N SER A 232 3.55 -16.62 -7.64
CA SER A 232 4.38 -15.76 -8.51
C SER A 232 4.02 -14.27 -8.39
N TRP A 233 2.80 -13.95 -7.99
CA TRP A 233 2.34 -12.59 -7.78
C TRP A 233 2.80 -11.99 -6.44
N ALA A 234 3.17 -12.83 -5.44
CA ALA A 234 3.51 -12.37 -4.10
C ALA A 234 4.93 -11.78 -4.05
N HIS A 235 5.04 -10.54 -3.59
CA HIS A 235 6.31 -9.85 -3.35
C HIS A 235 6.95 -10.25 -2.02
N LEU A 236 6.15 -10.69 -1.06
CA LEU A 236 6.59 -11.09 0.29
C LEU A 236 5.70 -12.21 0.84
N SER A 237 6.17 -12.88 1.90
CA SER A 237 5.41 -13.92 2.59
C SER A 237 5.33 -13.64 4.09
N VAL A 238 4.18 -13.92 4.68
CA VAL A 238 3.94 -13.83 6.14
C VAL A 238 3.58 -15.21 6.67
N TYR A 239 4.46 -15.80 7.49
CA TYR A 239 4.25 -17.11 8.07
C TYR A 239 3.72 -17.02 9.49
N GLN A 240 2.56 -17.64 9.70
CA GLN A 240 1.96 -17.75 11.03
C GLN A 240 2.68 -18.84 11.82
N LEU A 241 3.31 -18.44 12.91
CA LEU A 241 4.00 -19.33 13.84
C LEU A 241 3.01 -19.84 14.90
N PRO A 242 3.10 -21.09 15.32
CA PRO A 242 2.40 -21.55 16.52
C PRO A 242 2.89 -20.80 17.76
N GLN A 243 2.07 -20.77 18.82
CA GLN A 243 2.38 -20.02 20.05
C GLN A 243 3.72 -20.44 20.72
N THR A 244 4.10 -21.70 20.56
CA THR A 244 5.23 -22.32 21.26
C THR A 244 6.45 -22.59 20.37
N THR A 245 6.46 -22.12 19.13
CA THR A 245 7.57 -22.42 18.22
C THR A 245 8.77 -21.52 18.52
N VAL A 246 9.87 -22.13 18.85
CA VAL A 246 11.16 -21.49 19.15
C VAL A 246 12.08 -21.41 17.93
N ASN A 247 11.85 -22.24 16.91
CA ASN A 247 12.70 -22.30 15.73
C ASN A 247 11.91 -21.97 14.45
N VAL A 248 12.25 -20.86 13.82
CA VAL A 248 11.89 -20.63 12.42
C VAL A 248 12.83 -21.48 11.57
N PRO A 249 12.32 -22.28 10.65
CA PRO A 249 13.17 -23.11 9.80
C PRO A 249 14.23 -22.31 9.06
N SER A 250 15.45 -22.80 9.00
CA SER A 250 16.57 -22.19 8.27
C SER A 250 16.38 -22.14 6.74
N PHE A 251 15.28 -22.70 6.25
CA PHE A 251 14.92 -22.78 4.81
C PHE A 251 13.82 -21.80 4.41
N LEU A 252 13.74 -20.64 5.06
CA LEU A 252 12.86 -19.57 4.57
C LEU A 252 13.17 -19.29 3.09
N PRO A 253 12.13 -19.03 2.25
CA PRO A 253 12.33 -18.82 0.83
C PRO A 253 13.39 -17.76 0.58
N ALA A 254 14.47 -18.13 -0.12
CA ALA A 254 15.46 -17.17 -0.55
C ALA A 254 14.89 -16.26 -1.64
N GLY A 255 15.31 -14.99 -1.62
CA GLY A 255 15.01 -14.07 -2.73
C GLY A 255 13.74 -13.23 -2.59
N ARG A 256 13.03 -13.33 -1.45
CA ARG A 256 11.92 -12.42 -1.14
C ARG A 256 11.84 -12.12 0.35
N PRO A 257 11.26 -10.96 0.75
CA PRO A 257 11.06 -10.64 2.16
C PRO A 257 10.13 -11.64 2.86
N VAL A 258 10.53 -12.04 4.05
CA VAL A 258 9.73 -12.88 4.93
C VAL A 258 9.40 -12.12 6.20
N MET A 259 8.13 -12.10 6.55
CA MET A 259 7.64 -11.67 7.85
C MET A 259 7.11 -12.87 8.61
N VAL A 260 7.10 -12.78 9.92
CA VAL A 260 6.53 -13.81 10.80
C VAL A 260 5.40 -13.22 11.61
N ALA A 261 4.33 -13.99 11.77
CA ALA A 261 3.16 -13.63 12.54
C ALA A 261 2.98 -14.61 13.68
N ARG A 262 2.66 -14.15 14.89
CA ARG A 262 2.37 -15.00 16.05
C ARG A 262 1.09 -14.54 16.75
N PRO A 263 0.21 -15.45 17.19
CA PRO A 263 -0.93 -15.10 18.03
C PRO A 263 -0.42 -14.39 19.29
N GLY A 264 -0.95 -13.19 19.53
CA GLY A 264 -0.66 -12.35 20.69
C GLY A 264 -1.75 -12.45 21.77
N GLY A 265 -1.70 -11.54 22.73
CA GLY A 265 -2.73 -11.40 23.75
C GLY A 265 -3.93 -10.58 23.29
N GLU A 266 -4.74 -10.15 24.24
CA GLU A 266 -5.98 -9.39 24.01
C GLU A 266 -5.84 -8.24 23.00
N GLN A 267 -6.79 -8.15 22.08
CA GLN A 267 -6.84 -7.24 20.94
C GLN A 267 -6.95 -5.75 21.31
N ASN A 268 -7.13 -5.41 22.58
CA ASN A 268 -7.48 -4.04 22.97
C ASN A 268 -6.29 -3.13 23.29
N ASP A 269 -5.07 -3.62 23.26
CA ASP A 269 -3.86 -2.82 23.55
C ASP A 269 -2.79 -2.99 22.47
N TRP A 270 -2.83 -2.12 21.47
CA TRP A 270 -1.83 -2.10 20.41
C TRP A 270 -0.40 -1.84 20.91
N ARG A 271 -0.23 -1.10 22.03
CA ARG A 271 1.09 -0.83 22.61
C ARG A 271 1.72 -2.11 23.16
N ARG A 272 0.90 -2.98 23.76
CA ARG A 272 1.35 -4.31 24.19
C ARG A 272 1.72 -5.17 22.99
N GLY A 273 0.87 -5.19 21.96
CA GLY A 273 1.17 -5.90 20.71
C GLY A 273 2.47 -5.43 20.07
N ARG A 274 2.71 -4.11 20.05
CA ARG A 274 3.94 -3.53 19.52
C ARG A 274 5.19 -3.98 20.31
N ARG A 275 5.12 -4.03 21.65
CA ARG A 275 6.20 -4.59 22.48
C ARG A 275 6.43 -6.09 22.20
N GLN A 276 5.35 -6.84 22.00
CA GLN A 276 5.45 -8.26 21.61
C GLN A 276 6.14 -8.46 20.25
N CYS A 277 6.01 -7.51 19.31
CA CYS A 277 6.81 -7.56 18.08
C CYS A 277 8.31 -7.46 18.38
N ASP A 278 8.74 -6.62 19.34
CA ASP A 278 10.15 -6.51 19.74
C ASP A 278 10.63 -7.76 20.49
N ASP A 279 9.77 -8.39 21.28
CA ASP A 279 10.07 -9.65 21.95
C ASP A 279 10.26 -10.77 20.91
N LEU A 280 9.37 -10.86 19.94
CA LEU A 280 9.46 -11.82 18.83
C LEU A 280 10.72 -11.58 17.98
N GLN A 281 11.09 -10.34 17.74
CA GLN A 281 12.33 -10.01 17.03
C GLN A 281 13.56 -10.46 17.81
N ARG A 282 13.60 -10.27 19.13
CA ARG A 282 14.71 -10.72 19.98
C ARG A 282 14.80 -12.25 20.03
N GLU A 283 13.66 -12.93 20.15
CA GLU A 283 13.58 -14.38 20.15
C GLU A 283 14.11 -14.99 18.85
N LEU A 284 13.78 -14.38 17.72
CA LEU A 284 14.12 -14.87 16.39
C LEU A 284 15.38 -14.24 15.78
N ALA A 285 16.17 -13.51 16.55
CA ALA A 285 17.38 -12.84 16.05
C ALA A 285 18.40 -13.76 15.38
N GLY A 286 18.44 -15.04 15.76
CA GLY A 286 19.30 -16.07 15.16
C GLY A 286 18.74 -16.75 13.90
N SER A 287 17.49 -16.48 13.53
CA SER A 287 16.80 -17.18 12.43
C SER A 287 17.00 -16.55 11.04
N GLY A 288 17.86 -15.55 10.93
CA GLY A 288 18.16 -14.86 9.67
C GLY A 288 17.47 -13.49 9.54
N ASN A 289 17.52 -12.91 8.34
CA ASN A 289 16.96 -11.59 8.06
C ASN A 289 15.44 -11.68 7.83
N LEU A 290 14.67 -11.29 8.85
CA LEU A 290 13.23 -11.15 8.73
C LEU A 290 12.88 -9.68 8.35
N ALA A 291 11.93 -9.54 7.45
CA ALA A 291 11.44 -8.24 6.98
C ALA A 291 10.37 -7.65 7.90
N GLY A 292 9.81 -8.45 8.80
CA GLY A 292 8.84 -7.95 9.77
C GLY A 292 8.34 -8.98 10.77
N TYR A 293 7.66 -8.45 11.77
CA TYR A 293 7.07 -9.17 12.88
C TYR A 293 5.63 -8.71 13.06
N VAL A 294 4.72 -9.64 13.12
CA VAL A 294 3.28 -9.38 13.22
C VAL A 294 2.73 -10.07 14.48
N VAL A 295 2.00 -9.34 15.28
CA VAL A 295 1.26 -9.90 16.42
C VAL A 295 -0.21 -9.96 16.04
N LEU A 296 -0.73 -11.18 15.95
CA LEU A 296 -2.14 -11.43 15.62
C LEU A 296 -3.00 -11.32 16.88
N GLY A 297 -4.20 -10.81 16.72
CA GLY A 297 -5.24 -10.85 17.76
C GLY A 297 -5.67 -12.29 18.07
N LYS A 298 -6.34 -12.48 19.21
CA LYS A 298 -6.99 -13.75 19.55
C LYS A 298 -8.42 -13.72 19.07
#